data_0123189db0b13d5bc234ed9895a893e8
#
_entry.id   0123189db0b13d5bc234ed9895a893e8
#
_cell.length_a   1.000
_cell.length_b   1.000
_cell.length_c   1.000
_cell.angle_alpha   90.00
_cell.angle_beta   90.00
_cell.angle_gamma   90.00
#
_symmetry.space_group_name_H-M   'P 1'
#
loop_
_entity.id
_entity.type
_entity.pdbx_description
1 polymer ?
#
loop_
_entity_poly.entity_id
_entity_poly.type
_entity_poly.pdbx_seq_one_letter_code
_entity_poly.pdbx_strand_id
1 'polypeptide(L)'
;GPSSIDNEKHHPLVSFIKEVVKESNIGDEQKKSVLKLASDLKRVDHFEVDAPFEDYDFFPYLFQKDFGLPDLKDYLVGTESIIVSPFIDKKMIKSLNPENKCQRRLITRKEFVDQEIFDKFSSKGGTFVTLDDLASRGMDLHAKMYHVWYGREDQYLFLGSANATTSAFERNG
;
A
#
# COMPACT_ATOMS: atom_id res chain seq x y z
N GLY A 1 -25.22 21.77 21.73
CA GLY A 1 -24.90 20.34 21.72
C GLY A 1 -23.44 20.15 21.42
N PRO A 2 -22.77 19.08 21.86
CA PRO A 2 -21.39 18.84 21.50
C PRO A 2 -21.32 18.76 19.98
N SER A 3 -20.42 19.53 19.37
CA SER A 3 -20.08 19.42 17.95
C SER A 3 -19.72 17.96 17.69
N SER A 4 -20.47 17.31 16.79
CA SER A 4 -20.11 15.95 16.38
C SER A 4 -18.73 16.03 15.73
N ILE A 5 -17.73 15.43 16.36
CA ILE A 5 -16.41 15.27 15.77
C ILE A 5 -16.63 14.46 14.49
N ASP A 6 -16.30 15.03 13.35
CA ASP A 6 -16.25 14.34 12.07
C ASP A 6 -14.79 14.38 11.61
N ASN A 7 -14.08 13.28 11.81
CA ASN A 7 -12.67 13.18 11.44
C ASN A 7 -12.55 12.82 9.95
N GLU A 8 -12.25 13.80 9.11
CA GLU A 8 -12.09 13.66 7.67
C GLU A 8 -11.03 12.61 7.29
N LYS A 9 -10.03 12.41 8.13
CA LYS A 9 -8.98 11.41 7.95
C LYS A 9 -9.52 9.98 7.84
N HIS A 10 -10.64 9.69 8.49
CA HIS A 10 -11.28 8.37 8.45
C HIS A 10 -12.28 8.21 7.28
N HIS A 11 -12.62 9.28 6.56
CA HIS A 11 -13.60 9.23 5.47
C HIS A 11 -13.24 8.22 4.35
N PRO A 12 -11.99 8.08 3.92
CA PRO A 12 -11.63 7.08 2.90
C PRO A 12 -11.96 5.66 3.37
N LEU A 13 -11.61 5.30 4.61
CA LEU A 13 -11.90 3.98 5.18
C LEU A 13 -13.41 3.77 5.34
N VAL A 14 -14.13 4.76 5.83
CA VAL A 14 -15.61 4.70 5.98
C VAL A 14 -16.29 4.51 4.62
N SER A 15 -15.84 5.23 3.60
CA SER A 15 -16.38 5.13 2.24
C SER A 15 -16.10 3.75 1.64
N PHE A 16 -14.91 3.22 1.85
CA PHE A 16 -14.54 1.86 1.45
C PHE A 16 -15.43 0.81 2.11
N ILE A 17 -15.63 0.88 3.43
CA ILE A 17 -16.51 -0.05 4.16
C ILE A 17 -17.94 0.00 3.60
N LYS A 18 -18.46 1.17 3.28
CA LYS A 18 -19.79 1.32 2.68
C LYS A 18 -19.90 0.63 1.32
N GLU A 19 -18.90 0.76 0.46
CA GLU A 19 -18.88 0.05 -0.83
C GLU A 19 -18.78 -1.47 -0.64
N VAL A 20 -17.94 -1.95 0.28
CA VAL A 20 -17.86 -3.40 0.61
C VAL A 20 -19.22 -3.92 1.05
N VAL A 21 -19.93 -3.19 1.92
CA VAL A 21 -21.27 -3.59 2.39
C VAL A 21 -22.28 -3.61 1.25
N LYS A 22 -22.24 -2.63 0.36
CA LYS A 22 -23.14 -2.53 -0.79
C LYS A 22 -22.99 -3.75 -1.72
N GLU A 23 -21.75 -4.14 -2.01
CA GLU A 23 -21.44 -5.27 -2.90
C GLU A 23 -21.53 -6.65 -2.20
N SER A 24 -21.72 -6.68 -0.89
CA SER A 24 -21.78 -7.93 -0.12
C SER A 24 -23.17 -8.59 -0.16
N ASN A 25 -23.18 -9.92 -0.06
CA ASN A 25 -24.40 -10.74 0.03
C ASN A 25 -24.81 -11.04 1.48
N ILE A 26 -24.44 -10.19 2.44
CA ILE A 26 -24.86 -10.34 3.85
C ILE A 26 -26.29 -9.86 4.06
N GLY A 27 -26.97 -10.36 5.10
CA GLY A 27 -28.34 -9.98 5.44
C GLY A 27 -28.49 -8.51 5.87
N ASP A 28 -29.70 -7.97 5.72
CA ASP A 28 -29.96 -6.54 5.98
C ASP A 28 -29.62 -6.09 7.39
N GLU A 29 -29.85 -6.90 8.40
CA GLU A 29 -29.48 -6.58 9.79
C GLU A 29 -27.96 -6.49 9.98
N GLN A 30 -27.21 -7.38 9.31
CA GLN A 30 -25.76 -7.34 9.32
C GLN A 30 -25.26 -6.09 8.57
N LYS A 31 -25.85 -5.74 7.42
CA LYS A 31 -25.55 -4.50 6.70
C LYS A 31 -25.75 -3.28 7.58
N LYS A 32 -26.89 -3.17 8.24
CA LYS A 32 -27.19 -2.06 9.17
C LYS A 32 -26.14 -1.97 10.30
N SER A 33 -25.80 -3.11 10.89
CA SER A 33 -24.80 -3.17 11.96
C SER A 33 -23.43 -2.65 11.51
N VAL A 34 -22.94 -3.13 10.35
CA VAL A 34 -21.65 -2.69 9.80
C VAL A 34 -21.68 -1.20 9.41
N LEU A 35 -22.77 -0.71 8.80
CA LEU A 35 -22.92 0.70 8.45
C LEU A 35 -22.96 1.61 9.68
N LYS A 36 -23.54 1.13 10.79
CA LYS A 36 -23.50 1.84 12.06
C LYS A 36 -22.08 1.96 12.57
N LEU A 37 -21.31 0.86 12.61
CA LEU A 37 -19.89 0.88 13.00
C LEU A 37 -19.07 1.81 12.11
N ALA A 38 -19.29 1.79 10.80
CA ALA A 38 -18.63 2.71 9.88
C ALA A 38 -18.98 4.19 10.17
N SER A 39 -20.24 4.47 10.59
CA SER A 39 -20.63 5.81 11.01
C SER A 39 -19.95 6.22 12.34
N ASP A 40 -19.82 5.28 13.26
CA ASP A 40 -19.15 5.54 14.55
C ASP A 40 -17.66 5.79 14.37
N LEU A 41 -17.03 5.17 13.38
CA LEU A 41 -15.63 5.38 13.03
C LEU A 41 -15.31 6.85 12.69
N LYS A 42 -16.24 7.58 12.08
CA LYS A 42 -16.07 9.02 11.81
C LYS A 42 -15.93 9.87 13.08
N ARG A 43 -16.43 9.36 14.21
CA ARG A 43 -16.40 10.07 15.49
C ARG A 43 -15.16 9.78 16.30
N VAL A 44 -14.32 8.86 15.83
CA VAL A 44 -13.01 8.62 16.43
C VAL A 44 -12.12 9.81 16.10
N ASP A 45 -11.66 10.52 17.12
CA ASP A 45 -10.86 11.71 16.95
C ASP A 45 -9.48 11.35 16.40
N HIS A 46 -8.83 10.36 17.00
CA HIS A 46 -7.52 9.89 16.59
C HIS A 46 -7.32 8.44 16.98
N PHE A 47 -6.59 7.68 16.15
CA PHE A 47 -6.01 6.41 16.57
C PHE A 47 -4.61 6.66 17.10
N GLU A 48 -4.33 6.16 18.29
CA GLU A 48 -2.98 6.19 18.82
C GLU A 48 -2.06 5.34 17.93
N VAL A 49 -0.92 5.90 17.60
CA VAL A 49 0.15 5.20 16.90
C VAL A 49 1.35 5.07 17.82
N ASP A 50 1.95 3.88 17.83
CA ASP A 50 3.15 3.63 18.60
C ASP A 50 4.37 4.30 17.98
N ALA A 51 5.27 4.79 18.80
CA ALA A 51 6.56 5.28 18.32
C ALA A 51 7.28 4.20 17.49
N PRO A 52 7.94 4.55 16.38
CA PRO A 52 8.33 5.89 15.94
C PRO A 52 7.33 6.59 15.00
N PHE A 53 6.11 6.09 14.86
CA PHE A 53 5.13 6.69 13.96
C PHE A 53 4.50 7.93 14.59
N GLU A 54 4.30 8.97 13.77
CA GLU A 54 3.70 10.24 14.19
C GLU A 54 2.27 10.38 13.71
N ASP A 55 1.95 9.73 12.59
CA ASP A 55 0.65 9.83 11.93
C ASP A 55 0.33 8.60 11.07
N TYR A 56 -0.89 8.50 10.59
CA TYR A 56 -1.38 7.41 9.74
C TYR A 56 -2.38 7.92 8.70
N ASP A 57 -2.48 7.21 7.59
CA ASP A 57 -3.50 7.39 6.57
C ASP A 57 -4.02 6.05 6.07
N PHE A 58 -5.28 6.03 5.60
CA PHE A 58 -5.88 4.86 4.99
C PHE A 58 -5.93 5.02 3.46
N PHE A 59 -5.37 4.06 2.74
CA PHE A 59 -5.40 3.99 1.28
C PHE A 59 -6.20 2.78 0.81
N PRO A 60 -7.54 2.83 0.80
CA PRO A 60 -8.36 1.74 0.33
C PRO A 60 -8.25 1.62 -1.20
N TYR A 61 -7.88 0.43 -1.66
CA TYR A 61 -7.74 0.07 -3.07
C TYR A 61 -8.70 -1.06 -3.39
N LEU A 62 -9.90 -0.72 -3.83
CA LEU A 62 -10.89 -1.68 -4.30
C LEU A 62 -11.96 -0.94 -5.11
N PHE A 63 -12.69 -1.68 -5.96
CA PHE A 63 -13.85 -1.17 -6.72
C PHE A 63 -13.54 -0.07 -7.75
N GLN A 64 -12.29 0.13 -8.16
CA GLN A 64 -11.90 1.17 -9.12
C GLN A 64 -12.45 2.57 -8.78
N LYS A 65 -12.60 2.85 -7.50
CA LYS A 65 -13.24 4.06 -6.99
C LYS A 65 -12.22 5.01 -6.39
N ASP A 66 -12.40 6.26 -6.69
CA ASP A 66 -11.67 7.33 -6.02
C ASP A 66 -12.27 7.59 -4.64
N PHE A 67 -11.44 7.42 -3.62
CA PHE A 67 -11.79 7.72 -2.23
C PHE A 67 -11.27 9.11 -1.78
N GLY A 68 -10.90 9.96 -2.73
CA GLY A 68 -10.41 11.32 -2.45
C GLY A 68 -8.95 11.38 -2.03
N LEU A 69 -8.19 10.28 -2.23
CA LEU A 69 -6.77 10.22 -1.90
C LEU A 69 -5.91 10.42 -3.14
N PRO A 70 -4.70 10.98 -2.98
CA PRO A 70 -3.67 11.01 -4.02
C PRO A 70 -3.34 9.60 -4.52
N ASP A 71 -2.75 9.50 -5.71
CA ASP A 71 -2.29 8.20 -6.21
C ASP A 71 -1.15 7.70 -5.32
N LEU A 72 -1.31 6.50 -4.73
CA LEU A 72 -0.29 5.90 -3.88
C LEU A 72 1.07 5.77 -4.59
N LYS A 73 1.11 5.65 -5.92
CA LYS A 73 2.35 5.64 -6.69
C LYS A 73 3.19 6.89 -6.46
N ASP A 74 2.55 8.04 -6.29
CA ASP A 74 3.26 9.32 -6.14
C ASP A 74 4.07 9.34 -4.83
N TYR A 75 3.61 8.60 -3.82
CA TYR A 75 4.34 8.44 -2.56
C TYR A 75 5.51 7.45 -2.65
N LEU A 76 5.56 6.59 -3.68
CA LEU A 76 6.62 5.59 -3.81
C LEU A 76 7.88 6.12 -4.48
N VAL A 77 7.88 7.37 -4.93
CA VAL A 77 8.99 8.02 -5.63
C VAL A 77 9.82 8.87 -4.65
N GLY A 78 10.39 8.23 -3.65
CA GLY A 78 11.31 8.88 -2.69
C GLY A 78 12.77 8.82 -3.13
N THR A 79 13.66 9.34 -2.28
CA THR A 79 15.12 9.30 -2.49
C THR A 79 15.70 7.90 -2.25
N GLU A 80 15.12 7.18 -1.29
CA GLU A 80 15.47 5.79 -0.99
C GLU A 80 14.19 4.98 -0.76
N SER A 81 14.24 3.68 -1.00
CA SER A 81 13.12 2.81 -0.65
C SER A 81 13.53 1.35 -0.41
N ILE A 82 12.79 0.70 0.48
CA ILE A 82 12.76 -0.75 0.62
C ILE A 82 11.35 -1.21 0.27
N ILE A 83 11.25 -2.08 -0.71
CA ILE A 83 9.98 -2.63 -1.18
C ILE A 83 10.01 -4.13 -0.99
N VAL A 84 9.04 -4.65 -0.25
CA VAL A 84 8.82 -6.08 -0.08
C VAL A 84 7.54 -6.45 -0.83
N SER A 85 7.64 -7.29 -1.82
CA SER A 85 6.49 -7.74 -2.59
C SER A 85 6.74 -9.11 -3.22
N PRO A 86 5.85 -10.10 -3.01
CA PRO A 86 5.99 -11.42 -3.61
C PRO A 86 5.88 -11.39 -5.15
N PHE A 87 5.11 -10.45 -5.69
CA PHE A 87 4.87 -10.30 -7.13
C PHE A 87 5.28 -8.90 -7.58
N ILE A 88 5.96 -8.85 -8.72
CA ILE A 88 6.44 -7.62 -9.34
C ILE A 88 6.17 -7.67 -10.85
N ASP A 89 6.06 -6.51 -11.50
CA ASP A 89 6.04 -6.43 -12.96
C ASP A 89 6.97 -5.33 -13.50
N LYS A 90 7.33 -5.46 -14.78
CA LYS A 90 8.27 -4.56 -15.47
C LYS A 90 7.81 -3.11 -15.49
N LYS A 91 6.51 -2.88 -15.63
CA LYS A 91 5.94 -1.53 -15.72
C LYS A 91 6.01 -0.83 -14.36
N MET A 92 5.66 -1.55 -13.29
CA MET A 92 5.75 -1.02 -11.93
C MET A 92 7.20 -0.71 -11.55
N ILE A 93 8.15 -1.58 -11.87
CA ILE A 93 9.58 -1.34 -11.62
C ILE A 93 10.09 -0.10 -12.34
N LYS A 94 9.63 0.16 -13.56
CA LYS A 94 9.96 1.41 -14.26
C LYS A 94 9.42 2.64 -13.55
N SER A 95 8.20 2.57 -13.02
CA SER A 95 7.58 3.67 -12.27
C SER A 95 8.28 3.92 -10.94
N LEU A 96 8.70 2.86 -10.26
CA LEU A 96 9.43 2.94 -8.99
C LEU A 96 10.88 3.41 -9.15
N ASN A 97 11.43 3.37 -10.34
CA ASN A 97 12.82 3.70 -10.61
C ASN A 97 12.94 4.81 -11.66
N PRO A 98 12.55 6.05 -11.32
CA PRO A 98 12.71 7.18 -12.21
C PRO A 98 14.19 7.42 -12.53
N GLU A 99 14.49 8.27 -13.49
CA GLU A 99 15.82 8.49 -14.07
C GLU A 99 16.92 8.91 -13.08
N ASN A 100 16.55 9.34 -11.89
CA ASN A 100 17.47 9.74 -10.83
C ASN A 100 18.00 8.50 -10.10
N LYS A 101 19.32 8.47 -9.86
CA LYS A 101 19.99 7.41 -9.10
C LYS A 101 19.51 7.41 -7.64
N CYS A 102 18.48 6.65 -7.36
CA CYS A 102 17.95 6.46 -6.02
C CYS A 102 18.34 5.09 -5.50
N GLN A 103 18.69 4.99 -4.23
CA GLN A 103 18.93 3.69 -3.61
C GLN A 103 17.60 2.97 -3.38
N ARG A 104 17.38 1.88 -4.11
CA ARG A 104 16.18 1.07 -3.99
C ARG A 104 16.53 -0.38 -3.73
N ARG A 105 15.88 -0.96 -2.74
CA ARG A 105 15.99 -2.38 -2.43
C ARG A 105 14.65 -3.04 -2.65
N LEU A 106 14.62 -4.05 -3.51
CA LEU A 106 13.42 -4.82 -3.79
C LEU A 106 13.62 -6.26 -3.30
N ILE A 107 12.81 -6.65 -2.33
CA ILE A 107 12.78 -7.99 -1.75
C ILE A 107 11.59 -8.71 -2.38
N THR A 108 11.85 -9.75 -3.15
CA THR A 108 10.83 -10.47 -3.91
C THR A 108 11.15 -11.94 -4.07
N ARG A 109 10.26 -12.70 -4.69
CA ARG A 109 10.52 -14.07 -5.10
C ARG A 109 11.38 -14.09 -6.36
N LYS A 110 12.31 -15.03 -6.45
CA LYS A 110 13.26 -15.15 -7.57
C LYS A 110 12.59 -15.36 -8.91
N GLU A 111 11.54 -16.15 -8.96
CA GLU A 111 10.80 -16.49 -10.18
C GLU A 111 10.19 -15.28 -10.91
N PHE A 112 10.07 -14.13 -10.24
CA PHE A 112 9.56 -12.89 -10.84
C PHE A 112 10.66 -11.93 -11.30
N VAL A 113 11.94 -12.28 -11.11
CA VAL A 113 13.08 -11.46 -11.51
C VAL A 113 13.75 -12.09 -12.73
N ASP A 114 13.36 -11.66 -13.92
CA ASP A 114 14.10 -12.01 -15.14
C ASP A 114 15.34 -11.12 -15.33
N GLN A 115 16.23 -11.52 -16.24
CA GLN A 115 17.48 -10.81 -16.49
C GLN A 115 17.26 -9.36 -16.95
N GLU A 116 16.23 -9.12 -17.77
CA GLU A 116 15.91 -7.76 -18.25
C GLU A 116 15.47 -6.84 -17.11
N ILE A 117 14.63 -7.35 -16.20
CA ILE A 117 14.21 -6.63 -15.00
C ILE A 117 15.43 -6.33 -14.13
N PHE A 118 16.25 -7.33 -13.88
CA PHE A 118 17.46 -7.22 -13.06
C PHE A 118 18.40 -6.14 -13.60
N ASP A 119 18.74 -6.20 -14.88
CA ASP A 119 19.69 -5.28 -15.51
C ASP A 119 19.17 -3.84 -15.49
N LYS A 120 17.90 -3.62 -15.83
CA LYS A 120 17.28 -2.29 -15.81
C LYS A 120 17.21 -1.67 -14.43
N PHE A 121 16.88 -2.46 -13.43
CA PHE A 121 16.78 -1.96 -12.07
C PHE A 121 18.16 -1.67 -11.48
N SER A 122 19.10 -2.59 -11.68
CA SER A 122 20.47 -2.46 -11.17
C SER A 122 21.23 -1.31 -11.83
N SER A 123 21.05 -1.10 -13.13
CA SER A 123 21.69 0.02 -13.85
C SER A 123 21.31 1.40 -13.32
N LYS A 124 20.21 1.50 -12.60
CA LYS A 124 19.68 2.73 -11.97
C LYS A 124 19.93 2.78 -10.45
N GLY A 125 20.80 1.93 -9.91
CA GLY A 125 21.13 1.89 -8.48
C GLY A 125 20.21 1.03 -7.63
N GLY A 126 19.33 0.24 -8.25
CA GLY A 126 18.47 -0.71 -7.54
C GLY A 126 19.23 -1.98 -7.13
N THR A 127 18.82 -2.60 -6.04
CA THR A 127 19.34 -3.88 -5.55
C THR A 127 18.18 -4.85 -5.35
N PHE A 128 18.32 -6.06 -5.88
CA PHE A 128 17.41 -7.15 -5.59
C PHE A 128 17.91 -8.01 -4.43
N VAL A 129 16.98 -8.41 -3.58
CA VAL A 129 17.17 -9.48 -2.62
C VAL A 129 16.12 -10.53 -2.93
N THR A 130 16.55 -11.68 -3.39
CA THR A 130 15.67 -12.82 -3.65
C THR A 130 15.69 -13.80 -2.48
N LEU A 131 14.54 -14.35 -2.17
CA LEU A 131 14.39 -15.31 -1.08
C LEU A 131 14.29 -16.73 -1.68
N ASP A 132 15.41 -17.25 -2.15
CA ASP A 132 15.48 -18.54 -2.84
C ASP A 132 15.14 -19.73 -1.94
N ASP A 133 15.33 -19.59 -0.64
CA ASP A 133 15.37 -20.74 0.28
C ASP A 133 14.12 -20.85 1.19
N LEU A 134 13.16 -19.95 1.03
CA LEU A 134 11.94 -19.97 1.87
C LEU A 134 11.03 -21.15 1.53
N ALA A 135 10.91 -21.49 0.24
CA ALA A 135 10.06 -22.59 -0.21
C ALA A 135 10.55 -23.94 0.31
N SER A 136 11.88 -24.15 0.40
CA SER A 136 12.48 -25.37 0.97
C SER A 136 12.17 -25.55 2.46
N ARG A 137 11.85 -24.45 3.15
CA ARG A 137 11.48 -24.41 4.58
C ARG A 137 9.98 -24.39 4.79
N GLY A 138 9.16 -24.54 3.76
CA GLY A 138 7.69 -24.41 3.83
C GLY A 138 7.20 -22.99 4.13
N MET A 139 8.06 -21.98 3.94
CA MET A 139 7.74 -20.58 4.10
C MET A 139 7.53 -19.92 2.74
N ASP A 140 6.67 -18.91 2.70
CA ASP A 140 6.41 -18.15 1.49
C ASP A 140 6.39 -16.65 1.78
N LEU A 141 6.96 -15.86 0.85
CA LEU A 141 6.87 -14.41 0.94
C LEU A 141 5.46 -13.98 0.59
N HIS A 142 4.74 -13.42 1.56
CA HIS A 142 3.40 -12.87 1.36
C HIS A 142 3.27 -11.40 1.78
N ALA A 143 4.26 -10.85 2.48
CA ALA A 143 4.28 -9.45 2.90
C ALA A 143 4.26 -8.50 1.70
N LYS A 144 3.53 -7.39 1.84
CA LYS A 144 3.58 -6.24 0.94
C LYS A 144 3.82 -5.02 1.80
N MET A 145 5.03 -4.48 1.65
CA MET A 145 5.52 -3.35 2.43
C MET A 145 6.30 -2.41 1.53
N TYR A 146 6.06 -1.14 1.69
CA TYR A 146 6.81 -0.09 1.01
C TYR A 146 7.27 0.90 2.07
N HIS A 147 8.57 0.96 2.30
CA HIS A 147 9.19 1.96 3.17
C HIS A 147 9.96 2.92 2.28
N VAL A 148 9.59 4.19 2.31
CA VAL A 148 10.08 5.22 1.40
C VAL A 148 10.59 6.41 2.19
N TRP A 149 11.76 6.91 1.84
CA TRP A 149 12.39 8.10 2.41
C TRP A 149 12.34 9.27 1.44
N TYR A 150 11.97 10.44 1.93
CA TYR A 150 12.03 11.72 1.24
C TYR A 150 13.05 12.63 1.95
N GLY A 151 14.34 12.42 1.64
CA GLY A 151 15.41 13.12 2.37
C GLY A 151 15.74 12.45 3.70
N ARG A 152 16.03 13.25 4.72
CA ARG A 152 16.53 12.73 6.00
C ARG A 152 15.47 12.55 7.07
N GLU A 153 14.39 13.30 7.00
CA GLU A 153 13.39 13.39 8.08
C GLU A 153 12.07 12.75 7.69
N ASP A 154 11.61 12.96 6.45
CA ASP A 154 10.32 12.44 6.02
C ASP A 154 10.42 10.99 5.53
N GLN A 155 9.64 10.12 6.11
CA GLN A 155 9.57 8.72 5.70
C GLN A 155 8.15 8.18 5.87
N TYR A 156 7.78 7.29 4.97
CA TYR A 156 6.47 6.66 4.92
C TYR A 156 6.59 5.15 4.89
N LEU A 157 5.81 4.49 5.72
CA LEU A 157 5.68 3.04 5.74
C LEU A 157 4.27 2.65 5.30
N PHE A 158 4.16 2.01 4.15
CA PHE A 158 2.90 1.47 3.65
C PHE A 158 2.85 -0.04 3.91
N LEU A 159 1.80 -0.48 4.57
CA LEU A 159 1.50 -1.88 4.83
C LEU A 159 0.13 -2.21 4.24
N GLY A 160 0.03 -3.32 3.51
CA GLY A 160 -1.25 -3.66 2.91
C GLY A 160 -1.24 -4.91 2.04
N SER A 161 -2.19 -4.98 1.13
CA SER A 161 -2.37 -6.11 0.21
C SER A 161 -1.83 -5.84 -1.21
N ALA A 162 -1.47 -4.60 -1.55
CA ALA A 162 -1.02 -4.23 -2.89
C ALA A 162 0.36 -4.80 -3.22
N ASN A 163 0.45 -5.67 -4.22
CA ASN A 163 1.73 -6.13 -4.78
C ASN A 163 2.41 -5.00 -5.58
N ALA A 164 3.71 -5.12 -5.80
CA ALA A 164 4.47 -4.20 -6.68
C ALA A 164 4.19 -4.50 -8.16
N THR A 165 2.93 -4.46 -8.54
CA THR A 165 2.43 -4.69 -9.89
C THR A 165 1.57 -3.52 -10.34
N THR A 166 1.59 -3.28 -11.65
CA THR A 166 0.79 -2.22 -12.26
C THR A 166 -0.70 -2.38 -11.95
N SER A 167 -1.21 -3.60 -12.04
CA SER A 167 -2.63 -3.88 -11.76
C SER A 167 -3.04 -3.60 -10.31
N ALA A 168 -2.10 -3.66 -9.36
CA ALA A 168 -2.40 -3.34 -7.97
C ALA A 168 -2.44 -1.82 -7.69
N PHE A 169 -1.81 -1.01 -8.55
CA PHE A 169 -1.71 0.44 -8.37
C PHE A 169 -2.47 1.27 -9.42
N GLU A 170 -2.83 0.70 -10.54
CA GLU A 170 -3.67 1.39 -11.53
C GLU A 170 -5.15 1.23 -11.13
N ARG A 171 -5.83 2.37 -10.99
CA ARG A 171 -7.28 2.42 -10.69
C ARG A 171 -8.15 1.96 -11.86
N ASN A 172 -7.54 1.74 -13.04
CA ASN A 172 -8.16 1.32 -14.29
C ASN A 172 -7.53 0.00 -14.78
N GLY A 173 -7.68 -1.06 -14.00
CA GLY A 173 -7.36 -2.40 -14.43
C GLY A 173 -8.53 -3.07 -15.15
#